data_4af3c4e97cf7e8c61edea6682c070b85
#
_entry.id   4af3c4e97cf7e8c61edea6682c070b85
#
_cell.length_a   1.000
_cell.length_b   1.000
_cell.length_c   1.000
_cell.angle_alpha   90.00
_cell.angle_beta   90.00
_cell.angle_gamma   90.00
#
_symmetry.space_group_name_H-M   'P 1'
#
loop_
_entity.id
_entity.type
_entity.pdbx_description
1 polymer ?
#
loop_
_entity_poly.entity_id
_entity_poly.type
_entity_poly.pdbx_seq_one_letter_code
_entity_poly.pdbx_strand_id
1 'polypeptide(L)'
;MALIDSNDFFRPGWWIRSAHLQTVWGRATRPRRLVAYRREVWETPDGDDLVLDWLDSAPGTPIVIALHGLEGSSYSVYIQGLLALTARRGWRGVAINFRSCARDPRRLGQILWNRRPRLYHSGDTADLDFVVRTLAAREPVTPLFAFGASLGGNVLAKWLGENPGQRAVAAAAVVSAPFDLSASARHMEKGLGRFYTESFLGTLRPKALEAAHRFPEAAAKIDLRRTREAKTFWEFDDAANAPLHGFAGADDYYARASSLPFLTAITTPTLCLSATDDPFLPPTCLERARVAASSAIEFVTTARGGHIGFVGGAAPWRVRYWAEERALAYFDLHAPAK
;
A
#
# COMPACT_ATOMS: atom_id res chain seq x y z
N MET A 1 -27.38 8.93 -2.40
CA MET A 1 -25.95 8.83 -2.80
C MET A 1 -25.94 8.12 -4.15
N ALA A 2 -25.50 8.77 -5.23
CA ALA A 2 -25.51 8.14 -6.55
C ALA A 2 -24.58 6.92 -6.51
N LEU A 3 -25.10 5.75 -6.83
CA LEU A 3 -24.32 4.55 -7.10
C LEU A 3 -23.34 4.92 -8.23
N ILE A 4 -22.04 4.70 -8.04
CA ILE A 4 -21.08 4.86 -9.13
C ILE A 4 -21.46 3.77 -10.13
N ASP A 5 -21.86 4.19 -11.33
CA ASP A 5 -22.19 3.29 -12.44
C ASP A 5 -21.01 2.36 -12.69
N SER A 6 -21.27 1.07 -12.87
CA SER A 6 -20.27 0.07 -13.26
C SER A 6 -19.51 0.46 -14.55
N ASN A 7 -20.05 1.40 -15.31
CA ASN A 7 -19.47 2.01 -16.52
C ASN A 7 -18.68 3.30 -16.24
N ASP A 8 -18.41 3.69 -14.99
CA ASP A 8 -17.62 4.89 -14.68
C ASP A 8 -16.12 4.66 -15.01
N PHE A 9 -15.79 4.81 -16.27
CA PHE A 9 -14.39 4.76 -16.72
C PHE A 9 -13.63 5.99 -16.25
N PHE A 10 -12.41 5.77 -15.76
CA PHE A 10 -11.53 6.86 -15.40
C PHE A 10 -11.27 7.79 -16.59
N ARG A 11 -11.49 9.08 -16.37
CA ARG A 11 -11.11 10.15 -17.30
C ARG A 11 -10.18 11.12 -16.57
N PRO A 12 -8.91 11.25 -16.99
CA PRO A 12 -8.02 12.24 -16.41
C PRO A 12 -8.58 13.65 -16.62
N GLY A 13 -8.35 14.54 -15.68
CA GLY A 13 -8.65 15.95 -15.88
C GLY A 13 -7.93 16.48 -17.14
N TRP A 14 -8.60 17.28 -17.97
CA TRP A 14 -8.01 17.85 -19.19
C TRP A 14 -6.72 18.61 -18.91
N TRP A 15 -6.56 19.11 -17.71
CA TRP A 15 -5.45 19.90 -17.19
C TRP A 15 -4.31 19.06 -16.59
N ILE A 16 -4.47 17.74 -16.42
CA ILE A 16 -3.48 16.84 -15.79
C ILE A 16 -3.39 15.50 -16.53
N ARG A 17 -2.78 15.50 -17.70
CA ARG A 17 -2.68 14.31 -18.55
C ARG A 17 -1.36 13.56 -18.44
N SER A 18 -0.33 14.19 -17.84
CA SER A 18 0.99 13.56 -17.65
C SER A 18 0.95 12.52 -16.53
N ALA A 19 1.49 11.32 -16.77
CA ALA A 19 1.64 10.26 -15.78
C ALA A 19 2.39 10.73 -14.53
N HIS A 20 3.45 11.50 -14.71
CA HIS A 20 4.23 12.05 -13.60
C HIS A 20 3.45 13.09 -12.79
N LEU A 21 2.72 13.99 -13.46
CA LEU A 21 1.86 14.95 -12.76
C LEU A 21 0.73 14.22 -12.02
N GLN A 22 0.10 13.21 -12.61
CA GLN A 22 -0.87 12.35 -11.96
C GLN A 22 -0.29 11.75 -10.66
N THR A 23 0.93 11.21 -10.72
CA THR A 23 1.61 10.58 -9.59
C THR A 23 1.88 11.55 -8.43
N VAL A 24 2.31 12.77 -8.72
CA VAL A 24 2.76 13.71 -7.67
C VAL A 24 1.69 14.70 -7.22
N TRP A 25 0.62 14.89 -8.00
CA TRP A 25 -0.40 15.93 -7.77
C TRP A 25 -1.01 15.87 -6.38
N GLY A 26 -1.49 14.70 -5.98
CA GLY A 26 -2.11 14.51 -4.69
C GLY A 26 -1.17 14.88 -3.54
N ARG A 27 0.11 14.47 -3.63
CA ARG A 27 1.13 14.80 -2.62
C ARG A 27 1.39 16.30 -2.51
N ALA A 28 1.30 17.02 -3.63
CA ALA A 28 1.57 18.47 -3.69
C ALA A 28 0.38 19.32 -3.24
N THR A 29 -0.85 18.86 -3.47
CA THR A 29 -2.05 19.70 -3.35
C THR A 29 -3.06 19.29 -2.30
N ARG A 30 -3.08 18.01 -1.88
CA ARG A 30 -4.05 17.54 -0.88
C ARG A 30 -3.60 17.86 0.54
N PRO A 31 -4.56 18.24 1.42
CA PRO A 31 -4.29 18.31 2.86
C PRO A 31 -3.84 16.96 3.40
N ARG A 32 -2.86 16.97 4.30
CA ARG A 32 -2.34 15.75 4.95
C ARG A 32 -3.17 15.29 6.14
N ARG A 33 -4.20 16.03 6.51
CA ARG A 33 -5.09 15.75 7.65
C ARG A 33 -6.52 16.00 7.23
N LEU A 34 -7.11 15.03 6.52
CA LEU A 34 -8.52 15.04 6.12
C LEU A 34 -9.41 14.37 7.16
N VAL A 35 -8.84 13.47 7.97
CA VAL A 35 -9.52 12.78 9.07
C VAL A 35 -8.69 12.87 10.34
N ALA A 36 -9.38 12.91 11.48
CA ALA A 36 -8.76 12.74 12.78
C ALA A 36 -8.64 11.25 13.09
N TYR A 37 -7.53 10.87 13.69
CA TYR A 37 -7.27 9.49 14.08
C TYR A 37 -7.28 9.35 15.61
N ARG A 38 -7.86 8.23 16.07
CA ARG A 38 -7.57 7.64 17.37
C ARG A 38 -6.49 6.60 17.16
N ARG A 39 -5.37 6.71 17.87
CA ARG A 39 -4.23 5.81 17.73
C ARG A 39 -4.28 4.70 18.74
N GLU A 40 -4.02 3.47 18.27
CA GLU A 40 -3.73 2.32 19.10
C GLU A 40 -2.34 1.77 18.75
N VAL A 41 -1.69 1.17 19.74
CA VAL A 41 -0.46 0.40 19.55
C VAL A 41 -0.77 -1.02 20.00
N TRP A 42 -0.67 -1.96 19.08
CA TRP A 42 -0.88 -3.36 19.37
C TRP A 42 0.46 -4.08 19.47
N GLU A 43 0.62 -4.91 20.50
CA GLU A 43 1.77 -5.78 20.60
C GLU A 43 1.58 -6.96 19.64
N THR A 44 2.55 -7.13 18.74
CA THR A 44 2.55 -8.21 17.75
C THR A 44 3.04 -9.52 18.36
N PRO A 45 2.74 -10.69 17.76
CA PRO A 45 3.19 -12.00 18.28
C PRO A 45 4.71 -12.13 18.43
N ASP A 46 5.51 -11.37 17.67
CA ASP A 46 6.97 -11.32 17.81
C ASP A 46 7.46 -10.29 18.86
N GLY A 47 6.54 -9.70 19.64
CA GLY A 47 6.84 -8.79 20.73
C GLY A 47 7.28 -7.40 20.30
N ASP A 48 6.82 -6.94 19.15
CA ASP A 48 7.03 -5.59 18.63
C ASP A 48 5.76 -4.73 18.71
N ASP A 49 5.85 -3.46 18.35
CA ASP A 49 4.74 -2.53 18.31
C ASP A 49 4.21 -2.36 16.88
N LEU A 50 2.90 -2.51 16.70
CA LEU A 50 2.21 -2.15 15.48
C LEU A 50 1.27 -0.97 15.72
N VAL A 51 1.55 0.14 15.05
CA VAL A 51 0.77 1.39 15.20
C VAL A 51 -0.40 1.39 14.24
N LEU A 52 -1.61 1.45 14.79
CA LEU A 52 -2.87 1.50 14.08
C LEU A 52 -3.54 2.86 14.29
N ASP A 53 -3.88 3.53 13.20
CA ASP A 53 -4.60 4.80 13.22
C ASP A 53 -6.06 4.59 12.79
N TRP A 54 -6.98 4.72 13.75
CA TRP A 54 -8.39 4.44 13.61
C TRP A 54 -9.19 5.66 13.20
N LEU A 55 -10.08 5.46 12.24
CA LEU A 55 -11.24 6.30 11.97
C LEU A 55 -12.44 5.66 12.68
N ASP A 56 -12.90 6.27 13.75
CA ASP A 56 -14.04 5.78 14.51
C ASP A 56 -15.38 6.15 13.84
N SER A 57 -16.37 5.28 14.03
CA SER A 57 -17.78 5.47 13.66
C SER A 57 -18.64 4.57 14.56
N ALA A 58 -19.93 4.40 14.24
CA ALA A 58 -20.84 3.58 15.04
C ALA A 58 -20.34 2.12 15.11
N PRO A 59 -20.42 1.46 16.27
CA PRO A 59 -20.10 0.04 16.42
C PRO A 59 -20.91 -0.84 15.43
N GLY A 60 -20.29 -1.95 14.97
CA GLY A 60 -20.92 -2.88 14.03
C GLY A 60 -20.96 -2.40 12.57
N THR A 61 -20.55 -1.16 12.29
CA THR A 61 -20.39 -0.71 10.89
C THR A 61 -19.17 -1.34 10.24
N PRO A 62 -19.14 -1.52 8.90
CA PRO A 62 -17.99 -2.08 8.19
C PRO A 62 -16.67 -1.39 8.54
N ILE A 63 -15.56 -2.14 8.49
CA ILE A 63 -14.22 -1.64 8.73
C ILE A 63 -13.40 -1.72 7.43
N VAL A 64 -12.79 -0.61 7.01
CA VAL A 64 -11.83 -0.57 5.91
C VAL A 64 -10.41 -0.59 6.48
N ILE A 65 -9.67 -1.67 6.24
CA ILE A 65 -8.25 -1.83 6.57
C ILE A 65 -7.44 -1.22 5.42
N ALA A 66 -6.57 -0.26 5.71
CA ALA A 66 -5.82 0.46 4.70
C ALA A 66 -4.30 0.28 4.86
N LEU A 67 -3.62 -0.15 3.78
CA LEU A 67 -2.17 -0.33 3.72
C LEU A 67 -1.55 0.70 2.78
N HIS A 68 -0.58 1.45 3.30
CA HIS A 68 0.13 2.48 2.54
C HIS A 68 1.25 1.91 1.66
N GLY A 69 1.77 2.71 0.73
CA GLY A 69 2.92 2.36 -0.11
C GLY A 69 4.26 2.62 0.57
N LEU A 70 5.33 2.42 -0.21
CA LEU A 70 6.71 2.57 0.25
C LEU A 70 6.94 3.94 0.90
N GLU A 71 7.53 3.93 2.11
CA GLU A 71 7.82 5.11 2.94
C GLU A 71 6.60 6.00 3.26
N GLY A 72 5.40 5.44 3.09
CA GLY A 72 4.14 6.08 3.47
C GLY A 72 3.84 5.98 4.96
N SER A 73 2.60 6.29 5.32
CA SER A 73 2.00 6.11 6.64
C SER A 73 0.47 6.30 6.52
N SER A 74 -0.24 6.22 7.62
CA SER A 74 -1.64 6.64 7.73
C SER A 74 -1.89 8.08 7.25
N TYR A 75 -0.86 8.93 7.26
CA TYR A 75 -0.91 10.31 6.75
C TYR A 75 -0.59 10.44 5.25
N SER A 76 -0.43 9.35 4.53
CA SER A 76 -0.37 9.38 3.05
C SER A 76 -1.67 9.92 2.50
N VAL A 77 -1.59 10.87 1.55
CA VAL A 77 -2.76 11.64 1.11
C VAL A 77 -3.87 10.79 0.51
N TYR A 78 -3.54 9.67 -0.12
CA TYR A 78 -4.52 8.71 -0.65
C TYR A 78 -5.15 7.86 0.46
N ILE A 79 -4.43 7.52 1.54
CA ILE A 79 -4.99 6.87 2.74
C ILE A 79 -5.97 7.82 3.43
N GLN A 80 -5.57 9.08 3.62
CA GLN A 80 -6.44 10.12 4.17
C GLN A 80 -7.70 10.32 3.33
N GLY A 81 -7.56 10.32 2.00
CA GLY A 81 -8.68 10.46 1.07
C GLY A 81 -9.64 9.27 1.12
N LEU A 82 -9.10 8.06 1.07
CA LEU A 82 -9.88 6.83 1.23
C LEU A 82 -10.70 6.86 2.54
N LEU A 83 -10.04 7.16 3.66
CA LEU A 83 -10.69 7.17 4.96
C LEU A 83 -11.69 8.34 5.13
N ALA A 84 -11.46 9.48 4.48
CA ALA A 84 -12.47 10.54 4.42
C ALA A 84 -13.74 10.11 3.67
N LEU A 85 -13.59 9.33 2.60
CA LEU A 85 -14.72 8.74 1.87
C LEU A 85 -15.38 7.60 2.65
N THR A 86 -14.62 6.84 3.44
CA THR A 86 -15.11 5.83 4.39
C THR A 86 -15.97 6.47 5.48
N ALA A 87 -15.51 7.61 6.06
CA ALA A 87 -16.27 8.39 7.03
C ALA A 87 -17.63 8.85 6.48
N ARG A 88 -17.67 9.30 5.22
CA ARG A 88 -18.93 9.73 4.56
C ARG A 88 -19.97 8.62 4.44
N ARG A 89 -19.55 7.36 4.47
CA ARG A 89 -20.42 6.17 4.49
C ARG A 89 -20.90 5.81 5.89
N GLY A 90 -20.37 6.47 6.92
CA GLY A 90 -20.58 6.08 8.31
C GLY A 90 -19.85 4.79 8.67
N TRP A 91 -18.83 4.39 7.92
CA TRP A 91 -18.02 3.22 8.16
C TRP A 91 -16.79 3.58 9.01
N ARG A 92 -16.24 2.58 9.67
CA ARG A 92 -14.97 2.67 10.39
C ARG A 92 -13.80 2.39 9.45
N GLY A 93 -12.62 2.83 9.86
CA GLY A 93 -11.41 2.52 9.13
C GLY A 93 -10.22 2.33 10.05
N VAL A 94 -9.25 1.55 9.62
CA VAL A 94 -7.97 1.40 10.31
C VAL A 94 -6.83 1.45 9.29
N ALA A 95 -5.93 2.42 9.45
CA ALA A 95 -4.70 2.48 8.68
C ALA A 95 -3.59 1.75 9.46
N ILE A 96 -3.04 0.69 8.85
CA ILE A 96 -1.85 0.02 9.37
C ILE A 96 -0.64 0.87 8.97
N ASN A 97 0.14 1.29 9.96
CA ASN A 97 1.46 1.85 9.69
C ASN A 97 2.47 0.71 9.69
N PHE A 98 3.08 0.42 8.55
CA PHE A 98 4.16 -0.56 8.50
C PHE A 98 5.25 -0.20 9.50
N ARG A 99 5.99 -1.20 9.98
CA ARG A 99 6.99 -1.04 11.04
C ARG A 99 7.98 0.08 10.71
N SER A 100 8.22 0.96 11.67
CA SER A 100 9.03 2.18 11.52
C SER A 100 8.54 3.14 10.42
N CYS A 101 7.22 3.14 10.12
CA CYS A 101 6.58 4.10 9.23
C CYS A 101 5.58 5.02 9.94
N ALA A 102 5.14 4.68 11.15
CA ALA A 102 4.27 5.55 11.94
C ALA A 102 4.90 6.92 12.16
N ARG A 103 4.08 7.96 12.09
CA ARG A 103 4.52 9.35 12.30
C ARG A 103 4.01 9.88 13.62
N ASP A 104 4.83 10.69 14.30
CA ASP A 104 4.33 11.44 15.45
C ASP A 104 3.20 12.39 14.99
N PRO A 105 1.99 12.32 15.60
CA PRO A 105 0.88 13.19 15.19
C PRO A 105 1.17 14.68 15.38
N ARG A 106 2.07 15.02 16.31
CA ARG A 106 2.48 16.42 16.59
C ARG A 106 3.58 16.88 15.65
N ARG A 107 4.40 15.94 15.13
CA ARG A 107 5.57 16.20 14.28
C ARG A 107 5.62 15.17 13.15
N LEU A 108 4.82 15.35 12.10
CA LEU A 108 4.70 14.37 10.99
C LEU A 108 6.02 14.02 10.28
N GLY A 109 7.06 14.83 10.45
CA GLY A 109 8.42 14.50 10.00
C GLY A 109 9.13 13.46 10.87
N GLN A 110 8.67 13.23 12.11
CA GLN A 110 9.31 12.33 13.04
C GLN A 110 8.71 10.92 12.94
N ILE A 111 9.58 9.94 12.74
CA ILE A 111 9.22 8.52 12.73
C ILE A 111 9.12 8.03 14.18
N LEU A 112 8.09 7.23 14.45
CA LEU A 112 8.00 6.41 15.65
C LEU A 112 8.63 5.05 15.34
N TRP A 113 9.73 4.76 16.04
CA TRP A 113 10.49 3.54 15.85
C TRP A 113 9.85 2.36 16.56
N ASN A 114 9.97 1.20 15.96
CA ASN A 114 9.61 -0.08 16.57
C ASN A 114 10.60 -0.48 17.67
N ARG A 115 10.21 -1.43 18.50
CA ARG A 115 11.07 -2.00 19.58
C ARG A 115 12.08 -3.01 19.07
N ARG A 116 11.77 -3.69 17.96
CA ARG A 116 12.60 -4.78 17.39
C ARG A 116 13.47 -4.28 16.24
N PRO A 117 14.61 -4.96 15.99
CA PRO A 117 15.52 -4.65 14.88
C PRO A 117 14.93 -5.11 13.55
N ARG A 118 13.74 -4.64 13.23
CA ARG A 118 12.96 -5.02 12.05
C ARG A 118 12.38 -3.77 11.39
N LEU A 119 12.56 -3.66 10.11
CA LEU A 119 11.83 -2.71 9.27
C LEU A 119 10.63 -3.45 8.64
N TYR A 120 10.07 -2.91 7.62
CA TYR A 120 9.05 -3.57 6.80
C TYR A 120 9.63 -3.92 5.43
N HIS A 121 9.00 -4.85 4.73
CA HIS A 121 9.35 -5.20 3.36
C HIS A 121 8.11 -5.52 2.51
N SER A 122 8.27 -5.54 1.19
CA SER A 122 7.15 -5.66 0.25
C SER A 122 6.37 -6.98 0.32
N GLY A 123 6.92 -8.00 0.94
CA GLY A 123 6.25 -9.30 1.12
C GLY A 123 5.84 -9.60 2.56
N ASP A 124 5.86 -8.59 3.45
CA ASP A 124 5.57 -8.76 4.88
C ASP A 124 4.06 -8.81 5.13
N THR A 125 3.51 -10.02 5.13
CA THR A 125 2.06 -10.27 5.30
C THR A 125 1.65 -10.54 6.74
N ALA A 126 2.61 -10.78 7.65
CA ALA A 126 2.33 -11.20 9.03
C ALA A 126 1.56 -10.15 9.84
N ASP A 127 1.92 -8.87 9.71
CA ASP A 127 1.25 -7.80 10.43
C ASP A 127 -0.19 -7.60 9.94
N LEU A 128 -0.44 -7.76 8.64
CA LEU A 128 -1.79 -7.73 8.08
C LEU A 128 -2.61 -8.93 8.59
N ASP A 129 -2.04 -10.13 8.56
CA ASP A 129 -2.71 -11.35 9.07
C ASP A 129 -3.11 -11.19 10.54
N PHE A 130 -2.20 -10.69 11.36
CA PHE A 130 -2.45 -10.41 12.78
C PHE A 130 -3.61 -9.43 12.98
N VAL A 131 -3.64 -8.33 12.23
CA VAL A 131 -4.72 -7.33 12.32
C VAL A 131 -6.04 -7.92 11.87
N VAL A 132 -6.09 -8.59 10.72
CA VAL A 132 -7.32 -9.18 10.18
C VAL A 132 -7.89 -10.22 11.13
N ARG A 133 -7.07 -11.16 11.63
CA ARG A 133 -7.52 -12.20 12.58
C ARG A 133 -8.00 -11.59 13.89
N THR A 134 -7.31 -10.58 14.40
CA THR A 134 -7.70 -9.91 15.64
C THR A 134 -9.05 -9.21 15.49
N LEU A 135 -9.26 -8.50 14.36
CA LEU A 135 -10.54 -7.83 14.10
C LEU A 135 -11.68 -8.83 13.91
N ALA A 136 -11.45 -9.88 13.12
CA ALA A 136 -12.45 -10.93 12.90
C ALA A 136 -12.83 -11.67 14.20
N ALA A 137 -11.88 -11.87 15.12
CA ALA A 137 -12.16 -12.48 16.42
C ALA A 137 -12.92 -11.53 17.35
N ARG A 138 -12.61 -10.23 17.33
CA ARG A 138 -13.30 -9.22 18.16
C ARG A 138 -14.72 -8.92 17.66
N GLU A 139 -14.92 -8.94 16.35
CA GLU A 139 -16.18 -8.57 15.72
C GLU A 139 -16.56 -9.52 14.57
N PRO A 140 -16.99 -10.77 14.89
CA PRO A 140 -17.16 -11.84 13.91
C PRO A 140 -18.19 -11.56 12.81
N VAL A 141 -19.16 -10.68 13.07
CA VAL A 141 -20.24 -10.33 12.13
C VAL A 141 -20.00 -9.01 11.39
N THR A 142 -18.94 -8.29 11.73
CA THR A 142 -18.59 -7.02 11.09
C THR A 142 -17.86 -7.26 9.77
N PRO A 143 -18.35 -6.73 8.65
CA PRO A 143 -17.65 -6.85 7.38
C PRO A 143 -16.30 -6.12 7.41
N LEU A 144 -15.24 -6.82 7.03
CA LEU A 144 -13.91 -6.23 6.84
C LEU A 144 -13.65 -6.07 5.34
N PHE A 145 -13.18 -4.91 4.94
CA PHE A 145 -12.68 -4.62 3.60
C PHE A 145 -11.21 -4.24 3.68
N ALA A 146 -10.42 -4.60 2.68
CA ALA A 146 -9.00 -4.29 2.67
C ALA A 146 -8.61 -3.49 1.42
N PHE A 147 -7.86 -2.41 1.64
CA PHE A 147 -7.31 -1.56 0.58
C PHE A 147 -5.79 -1.55 0.70
N GLY A 148 -5.11 -1.75 -0.42
CA GLY A 148 -3.65 -1.62 -0.49
C GLY A 148 -3.21 -0.81 -1.71
N ALA A 149 -2.29 0.13 -1.50
CA ALA A 149 -1.73 0.94 -2.58
C ALA A 149 -0.23 0.68 -2.75
N SER A 150 0.25 0.55 -3.99
CA SER A 150 1.66 0.32 -4.31
C SER A 150 2.22 -0.89 -3.53
N LEU A 151 3.28 -0.71 -2.73
CA LEU A 151 3.82 -1.74 -1.85
C LEU A 151 2.73 -2.38 -0.97
N GLY A 152 1.84 -1.59 -0.37
CA GLY A 152 0.72 -2.10 0.42
C GLY A 152 -0.26 -2.93 -0.41
N GLY A 153 -0.39 -2.62 -1.70
CA GLY A 153 -1.16 -3.43 -2.66
C GLY A 153 -0.49 -4.79 -2.93
N ASN A 154 0.83 -4.82 -3.05
CA ASN A 154 1.57 -6.08 -3.19
C ASN A 154 1.46 -6.94 -1.92
N VAL A 155 1.60 -6.35 -0.72
CA VAL A 155 1.39 -7.05 0.56
C VAL A 155 -0.01 -7.63 0.64
N LEU A 156 -1.05 -6.84 0.30
CA LEU A 156 -2.44 -7.29 0.33
C LEU A 156 -2.69 -8.43 -0.65
N ALA A 157 -2.26 -8.30 -1.91
CA ALA A 157 -2.43 -9.33 -2.92
C ALA A 157 -1.71 -10.65 -2.55
N LYS A 158 -0.49 -10.54 -2.00
CA LYS A 158 0.26 -11.69 -1.50
C LYS A 158 -0.46 -12.37 -0.34
N TRP A 159 -0.90 -11.60 0.66
CA TRP A 159 -1.65 -12.14 1.80
C TRP A 159 -2.93 -12.88 1.39
N LEU A 160 -3.69 -12.30 0.45
CA LEU A 160 -4.90 -12.93 -0.08
C LEU A 160 -4.62 -14.28 -0.74
N GLY A 161 -3.54 -14.36 -1.51
CA GLY A 161 -3.14 -15.61 -2.17
C GLY A 161 -2.48 -16.64 -1.25
N GLU A 162 -1.85 -16.20 -0.15
CA GLU A 162 -1.34 -17.07 0.91
C GLU A 162 -2.47 -17.64 1.81
N ASN A 163 -3.64 -17.00 1.80
CA ASN A 163 -4.80 -17.38 2.61
C ASN A 163 -6.03 -17.67 1.71
N PRO A 164 -5.96 -18.63 0.78
CA PRO A 164 -7.10 -18.98 -0.06
C PRO A 164 -8.24 -19.50 0.82
N GLY A 165 -9.47 -19.05 0.52
CA GLY A 165 -10.65 -19.46 1.27
C GLY A 165 -10.83 -18.76 2.62
N GLN A 166 -10.02 -17.77 2.98
CA GLN A 166 -10.28 -16.90 4.12
C GLN A 166 -11.64 -16.19 3.94
N ARG A 167 -12.36 -15.93 5.05
CA ARG A 167 -13.69 -15.31 5.04
C ARG A 167 -13.76 -14.02 5.87
N ALA A 168 -12.67 -13.63 6.48
CA ALA A 168 -12.62 -12.45 7.33
C ALA A 168 -12.74 -11.16 6.50
N VAL A 169 -12.02 -11.09 5.37
CA VAL A 169 -12.10 -9.97 4.43
C VAL A 169 -13.12 -10.29 3.34
N ALA A 170 -14.20 -9.52 3.29
CA ALA A 170 -15.31 -9.71 2.36
C ALA A 170 -14.95 -9.29 0.91
N ALA A 171 -14.18 -8.21 0.76
CA ALA A 171 -13.64 -7.79 -0.53
C ALA A 171 -12.36 -6.96 -0.33
N ALA A 172 -11.54 -6.91 -1.39
CA ALA A 172 -10.27 -6.18 -1.39
C ALA A 172 -10.15 -5.24 -2.60
N ALA A 173 -9.34 -4.19 -2.46
CA ALA A 173 -8.95 -3.31 -3.55
C ALA A 173 -7.43 -3.07 -3.54
N VAL A 174 -6.79 -3.35 -4.65
CA VAL A 174 -5.34 -3.28 -4.86
C VAL A 174 -5.07 -2.21 -5.93
N VAL A 175 -4.35 -1.16 -5.59
CA VAL A 175 -4.12 -0.02 -6.48
C VAL A 175 -2.64 0.12 -6.82
N SER A 176 -2.29 0.12 -8.10
CA SER A 176 -0.93 0.33 -8.62
C SER A 176 0.12 -0.57 -7.95
N ALA A 177 -0.19 -1.85 -7.73
CA ALA A 177 0.71 -2.77 -7.04
C ALA A 177 1.84 -3.26 -7.94
N PRO A 178 3.10 -3.29 -7.45
CA PRO A 178 4.23 -3.90 -8.13
C PRO A 178 4.20 -5.43 -7.96
N PHE A 179 3.28 -6.12 -8.64
CA PHE A 179 3.11 -7.58 -8.52
C PHE A 179 4.40 -8.37 -8.76
N ASP A 180 5.30 -7.85 -9.61
CA ASP A 180 6.65 -8.34 -9.87
C ASP A 180 7.66 -7.28 -9.43
N LEU A 181 8.26 -7.48 -8.25
CA LEU A 181 9.18 -6.52 -7.64
C LEU A 181 10.47 -6.37 -8.44
N SER A 182 11.02 -7.47 -8.98
CA SER A 182 12.23 -7.44 -9.80
C SER A 182 12.03 -6.61 -11.08
N ALA A 183 10.93 -6.84 -11.78
CA ALA A 183 10.60 -6.08 -12.98
C ALA A 183 10.38 -4.59 -12.68
N SER A 184 9.70 -4.28 -11.56
CA SER A 184 9.44 -2.91 -11.12
C SER A 184 10.73 -2.19 -10.70
N ALA A 185 11.60 -2.84 -9.91
CA ALA A 185 12.89 -2.28 -9.51
C ALA A 185 13.76 -1.92 -10.73
N ARG A 186 13.91 -2.87 -11.68
CA ARG A 186 14.66 -2.63 -12.94
C ARG A 186 14.04 -1.54 -13.81
N HIS A 187 12.71 -1.40 -13.82
CA HIS A 187 12.03 -0.32 -14.55
C HIS A 187 12.38 1.04 -13.96
N MET A 188 12.41 1.15 -12.65
CA MET A 188 12.76 2.37 -11.92
C MET A 188 14.22 2.81 -12.07
N GLU A 189 15.10 1.97 -12.59
CA GLU A 189 16.50 2.31 -12.92
C GLU A 189 16.64 3.14 -14.21
N LYS A 190 15.55 3.33 -14.97
CA LYS A 190 15.58 3.97 -16.29
C LYS A 190 14.88 5.32 -16.29
N GLY A 191 15.36 6.24 -17.13
CA GLY A 191 14.72 7.53 -17.37
C GLY A 191 14.42 8.30 -16.08
N LEU A 192 13.19 8.83 -15.97
CA LEU A 192 12.72 9.54 -14.78
C LEU A 192 12.51 8.62 -13.56
N GLY A 193 12.47 7.29 -13.74
CA GLY A 193 12.47 6.33 -12.66
C GLY A 193 13.62 6.54 -11.68
N ARG A 194 14.81 6.90 -12.18
CA ARG A 194 16.00 7.19 -11.35
C ARG A 194 15.75 8.34 -10.37
N PHE A 195 15.01 9.36 -10.77
CA PHE A 195 14.69 10.48 -9.90
C PHE A 195 13.79 10.04 -8.75
N TYR A 196 12.78 9.21 -9.03
CA TYR A 196 11.92 8.63 -8.00
C TYR A 196 12.71 7.67 -7.09
N THR A 197 13.55 6.81 -7.67
CA THR A 197 14.43 5.91 -6.91
C THR A 197 15.30 6.68 -5.94
N GLU A 198 15.98 7.75 -6.37
CA GLU A 198 16.80 8.58 -5.48
C GLU A 198 15.96 9.26 -4.40
N SER A 199 14.75 9.71 -4.72
CA SER A 199 13.83 10.27 -3.72
C SER A 199 13.45 9.26 -2.63
N PHE A 200 13.22 8.00 -2.98
CA PHE A 200 12.97 6.92 -2.01
C PHE A 200 14.22 6.53 -1.24
N LEU A 201 15.35 6.35 -1.92
CA LEU A 201 16.62 6.03 -1.28
C LEU A 201 17.09 7.12 -0.33
N GLY A 202 16.72 8.38 -0.59
CA GLY A 202 16.93 9.52 0.32
C GLY A 202 16.26 9.36 1.68
N THR A 203 15.23 8.49 1.82
CA THR A 203 14.59 8.15 3.09
C THR A 203 14.95 6.75 3.58
N LEU A 204 15.09 5.80 2.68
CA LEU A 204 15.38 4.40 3.00
C LEU A 204 16.80 4.22 3.55
N ARG A 205 17.82 4.82 2.91
CA ARG A 205 19.22 4.75 3.38
C ARG A 205 19.37 5.25 4.83
N PRO A 206 18.94 6.49 5.17
CA PRO A 206 19.00 6.96 6.56
C PRO A 206 18.24 6.08 7.54
N LYS A 207 17.07 5.55 7.14
CA LYS A 207 16.27 4.66 7.98
C LYS A 207 17.02 3.34 8.29
N ALA A 208 17.62 2.70 7.29
CA ALA A 208 18.39 1.48 7.49
C ALA A 208 19.66 1.71 8.35
N LEU A 209 20.36 2.82 8.14
CA LEU A 209 21.52 3.21 8.94
C LEU A 209 21.14 3.54 10.40
N GLU A 210 20.02 4.20 10.60
CA GLU A 210 19.50 4.48 11.95
C GLU A 210 19.03 3.21 12.65
N ALA A 211 18.41 2.25 11.92
CA ALA A 211 18.08 0.94 12.48
C ALA A 211 19.35 0.19 12.94
N ALA A 212 20.42 0.21 12.14
CA ALA A 212 21.69 -0.37 12.53
C ALA A 212 22.35 0.34 13.73
N HIS A 213 22.17 1.68 13.84
CA HIS A 213 22.67 2.42 15.00
C HIS A 213 21.89 2.06 16.29
N ARG A 214 20.58 1.86 16.18
CA ARG A 214 19.73 1.54 17.34
C ARG A 214 19.83 0.10 17.81
N PHE A 215 20.04 -0.83 16.87
CA PHE A 215 19.95 -2.27 17.12
C PHE A 215 21.23 -2.99 16.68
N PRO A 216 22.02 -3.54 17.63
CA PRO A 216 23.22 -4.32 17.29
C PRO A 216 22.96 -5.49 16.32
N GLU A 217 21.77 -6.14 16.43
CA GLU A 217 21.38 -7.24 15.56
C GLU A 217 21.15 -6.77 14.11
N ALA A 218 20.63 -5.55 13.91
CA ALA A 218 20.52 -4.96 12.58
C ALA A 218 21.90 -4.56 12.03
N ALA A 219 22.77 -4.00 12.88
CA ALA A 219 24.14 -3.66 12.50
C ALA A 219 24.95 -4.86 12.03
N ALA A 220 24.72 -6.04 12.64
CA ALA A 220 25.39 -7.28 12.27
C ALA A 220 24.98 -7.83 10.89
N LYS A 221 23.83 -7.39 10.36
CA LYS A 221 23.25 -7.88 9.10
C LYS A 221 23.39 -6.91 7.94
N ILE A 222 23.31 -5.60 8.20
CA ILE A 222 23.30 -4.54 7.20
C ILE A 222 24.74 -4.18 6.78
N ASP A 223 25.03 -4.22 5.48
CA ASP A 223 26.28 -3.63 4.96
C ASP A 223 26.15 -2.10 4.91
N LEU A 224 26.68 -1.43 5.94
CA LEU A 224 26.54 0.01 6.12
C LEU A 224 27.16 0.83 4.98
N ARG A 225 28.27 0.35 4.39
CA ARG A 225 28.95 1.04 3.29
C ARG A 225 28.12 0.93 2.02
N ARG A 226 27.77 -0.30 1.61
CA ARG A 226 26.95 -0.53 0.41
C ARG A 226 25.57 0.14 0.54
N THR A 227 24.97 0.16 1.73
CA THR A 227 23.70 0.85 1.99
C THR A 227 23.79 2.35 1.74
N ARG A 228 24.88 3.02 2.16
CA ARG A 228 25.08 4.46 1.89
C ARG A 228 25.30 4.76 0.41
N GLU A 229 26.01 3.89 -0.30
CA GLU A 229 26.43 4.04 -1.69
C GLU A 229 25.35 3.58 -2.69
N ALA A 230 24.31 2.86 -2.24
CA ALA A 230 23.25 2.31 -3.08
C ALA A 230 22.56 3.38 -3.93
N LYS A 231 22.47 3.16 -5.24
CA LYS A 231 21.85 4.06 -6.25
C LYS A 231 20.60 3.46 -6.87
N THR A 232 20.36 2.16 -6.65
CA THR A 232 19.21 1.42 -7.15
C THR A 232 18.48 0.74 -5.99
N PHE A 233 17.23 0.36 -6.21
CA PHE A 233 16.51 -0.47 -5.23
C PHE A 233 17.20 -1.81 -5.04
N TRP A 234 17.69 -2.42 -6.12
CA TRP A 234 18.40 -3.68 -6.03
C TRP A 234 19.62 -3.60 -5.11
N GLU A 235 20.47 -2.59 -5.29
CA GLU A 235 21.67 -2.38 -4.45
C GLU A 235 21.31 -2.14 -2.98
N PHE A 236 20.27 -1.36 -2.71
CA PHE A 236 19.79 -1.09 -1.35
C PHE A 236 19.19 -2.34 -0.71
N ASP A 237 18.34 -3.05 -1.44
CA ASP A 237 17.67 -4.24 -0.93
C ASP A 237 18.69 -5.37 -0.67
N ASP A 238 19.70 -5.52 -1.53
CA ASP A 238 20.78 -6.49 -1.36
C ASP A 238 21.69 -6.17 -0.15
N ALA A 239 21.96 -4.89 0.10
CA ALA A 239 22.83 -4.45 1.17
C ALA A 239 22.17 -4.35 2.55
N ALA A 240 20.86 -4.06 2.58
CA ALA A 240 20.16 -3.75 3.82
C ALA A 240 18.89 -4.59 4.05
N ASN A 241 17.92 -4.50 3.14
CA ASN A 241 16.58 -5.02 3.38
C ASN A 241 16.57 -6.56 3.39
N ALA A 242 17.17 -7.19 2.39
CA ALA A 242 17.25 -8.64 2.28
C ALA A 242 17.97 -9.28 3.48
N PRO A 243 19.20 -8.91 3.84
CA PRO A 243 19.89 -9.52 4.97
C PRO A 243 19.22 -9.23 6.32
N LEU A 244 18.61 -8.05 6.49
CA LEU A 244 17.90 -7.73 7.72
C LEU A 244 16.74 -8.71 7.97
N HIS A 245 16.03 -9.11 6.92
CA HIS A 245 14.86 -9.98 6.98
C HIS A 245 15.15 -11.46 6.66
N GLY A 246 16.44 -11.86 6.54
CA GLY A 246 16.84 -13.25 6.35
C GLY A 246 16.64 -13.79 4.94
N PHE A 247 16.65 -12.93 3.93
CA PHE A 247 16.75 -13.31 2.53
C PHE A 247 18.22 -13.45 2.13
N ALA A 248 18.51 -14.34 1.16
CA ALA A 248 19.86 -14.58 0.67
C ALA A 248 20.46 -13.40 -0.12
N GLY A 249 19.62 -12.48 -0.58
CA GLY A 249 19.97 -11.27 -1.33
C GLY A 249 18.72 -10.67 -1.97
N ALA A 250 18.91 -9.61 -2.77
CA ALA A 250 17.79 -8.90 -3.42
C ALA A 250 16.95 -9.81 -4.35
N ASP A 251 17.59 -10.70 -5.10
CA ASP A 251 16.85 -11.58 -6.03
C ASP A 251 15.99 -12.60 -5.27
N ASP A 252 16.46 -13.20 -4.18
CA ASP A 252 15.67 -14.07 -3.30
C ASP A 252 14.52 -13.28 -2.65
N TYR A 253 14.81 -12.07 -2.18
CA TYR A 253 13.81 -11.18 -1.63
C TYR A 253 12.71 -10.89 -2.66
N TYR A 254 13.04 -10.46 -3.87
CA TYR A 254 12.06 -10.16 -4.90
C TYR A 254 11.25 -11.37 -5.33
N ALA A 255 11.87 -12.51 -5.47
CA ALA A 255 11.19 -13.77 -5.82
C ALA A 255 10.13 -14.16 -4.78
N ARG A 256 10.47 -14.09 -3.49
CA ARG A 256 9.61 -14.51 -2.38
C ARG A 256 8.62 -13.44 -1.93
N ALA A 257 8.92 -12.16 -2.16
CA ALA A 257 8.08 -11.03 -1.75
C ALA A 257 7.09 -10.55 -2.81
N SER A 258 7.30 -10.88 -4.09
CA SER A 258 6.36 -10.56 -5.18
C SER A 258 5.04 -11.29 -4.99
N SER A 259 3.93 -10.59 -5.23
CA SER A 259 2.59 -11.17 -5.15
C SER A 259 2.18 -11.92 -6.42
N LEU A 260 2.88 -11.74 -7.55
CA LEU A 260 2.55 -12.35 -8.83
C LEU A 260 2.30 -13.88 -8.76
N PRO A 261 3.13 -14.70 -8.09
CA PRO A 261 2.89 -16.15 -8.01
C PRO A 261 1.64 -16.53 -7.20
N PHE A 262 1.14 -15.63 -6.38
CA PHE A 262 0.02 -15.87 -5.47
C PHE A 262 -1.34 -15.47 -6.06
N LEU A 263 -1.37 -14.71 -7.17
CA LEU A 263 -2.61 -14.18 -7.74
C LEU A 263 -3.60 -15.28 -8.17
N THR A 264 -3.10 -16.40 -8.64
CA THR A 264 -3.94 -17.54 -9.05
C THR A 264 -4.70 -18.20 -7.91
N ALA A 265 -4.20 -18.07 -6.66
CA ALA A 265 -4.80 -18.67 -5.47
C ALA A 265 -5.81 -17.73 -4.76
N ILE A 266 -5.95 -16.49 -5.17
CA ILE A 266 -6.88 -15.53 -4.56
C ILE A 266 -8.31 -15.97 -4.82
N THR A 267 -9.09 -16.14 -3.74
CA THR A 267 -10.52 -16.48 -3.82
C THR A 267 -11.43 -15.35 -3.33
N THR A 268 -10.87 -14.38 -2.61
CA THR A 268 -11.60 -13.19 -2.14
C THR A 268 -11.90 -12.26 -3.32
N PRO A 269 -13.13 -11.75 -3.46
CA PRO A 269 -13.46 -10.71 -4.45
C PRO A 269 -12.45 -9.56 -4.37
N THR A 270 -11.70 -9.32 -5.43
CA THR A 270 -10.59 -8.36 -5.43
C THR A 270 -10.62 -7.49 -6.67
N LEU A 271 -10.68 -6.18 -6.46
CA LEU A 271 -10.51 -5.18 -7.51
C LEU A 271 -9.04 -4.78 -7.62
N CYS A 272 -8.45 -4.96 -8.81
CA CYS A 272 -7.10 -4.48 -9.12
C CYS A 272 -7.18 -3.28 -10.08
N LEU A 273 -6.76 -2.11 -9.61
CA LEU A 273 -6.71 -0.86 -10.39
C LEU A 273 -5.27 -0.54 -10.77
N SER A 274 -5.01 -0.33 -12.05
CA SER A 274 -3.69 0.07 -12.54
C SER A 274 -3.80 0.94 -13.79
N ALA A 275 -2.81 1.78 -14.04
CA ALA A 275 -2.69 2.57 -15.26
C ALA A 275 -1.55 2.04 -16.14
N THR A 276 -1.73 2.02 -17.47
CA THR A 276 -0.66 1.58 -18.38
C THR A 276 0.45 2.62 -18.50
N ASP A 277 0.19 3.87 -18.11
CA ASP A 277 1.17 4.97 -18.05
C ASP A 277 1.84 5.11 -16.68
N ASP A 278 1.68 4.13 -15.78
CA ASP A 278 2.30 4.15 -14.44
C ASP A 278 3.84 4.24 -14.57
N PRO A 279 4.49 5.31 -14.06
CA PRO A 279 5.92 5.48 -14.22
C PRO A 279 6.78 4.54 -13.37
N PHE A 280 6.17 3.77 -12.45
CA PHE A 280 6.87 2.83 -11.56
C PHE A 280 6.76 1.39 -12.03
N LEU A 281 5.76 1.07 -12.87
CA LEU A 281 5.43 -0.28 -13.25
C LEU A 281 5.64 -0.48 -14.76
N PRO A 282 6.42 -1.48 -15.18
CA PRO A 282 6.48 -1.80 -16.60
C PRO A 282 5.14 -2.40 -17.06
N PRO A 283 4.66 -2.09 -18.29
CA PRO A 283 3.41 -2.65 -18.83
C PRO A 283 3.35 -4.18 -18.76
N THR A 284 4.47 -4.85 -18.97
CA THR A 284 4.60 -6.32 -18.88
C THR A 284 4.28 -6.88 -17.50
N CYS A 285 4.46 -6.09 -16.42
CA CYS A 285 4.07 -6.50 -15.08
C CYS A 285 2.54 -6.67 -14.96
N LEU A 286 1.77 -5.72 -15.53
CA LEU A 286 0.31 -5.79 -15.55
C LEU A 286 -0.21 -6.93 -16.45
N GLU A 287 0.41 -7.13 -17.60
CA GLU A 287 0.05 -8.23 -18.52
C GLU A 287 0.22 -9.58 -17.84
N ARG A 288 1.38 -9.81 -17.20
CA ARG A 288 1.66 -11.04 -16.45
C ARG A 288 0.70 -11.22 -15.28
N ALA A 289 0.38 -10.16 -14.54
CA ALA A 289 -0.56 -10.21 -13.44
C ALA A 289 -1.97 -10.58 -13.92
N ARG A 290 -2.42 -10.04 -15.05
CA ARG A 290 -3.73 -10.40 -15.65
C ARG A 290 -3.79 -11.86 -16.08
N VAL A 291 -2.71 -12.38 -16.65
CA VAL A 291 -2.63 -13.80 -17.04
C VAL A 291 -2.63 -14.73 -15.83
N ALA A 292 -1.98 -14.33 -14.73
CA ALA A 292 -1.90 -15.12 -13.51
C ALA A 292 -3.13 -14.98 -12.61
N ALA A 293 -4.06 -14.07 -12.92
CA ALA A 293 -5.19 -13.77 -12.05
C ALA A 293 -6.19 -14.92 -11.96
N SER A 294 -6.70 -15.18 -10.76
CA SER A 294 -7.87 -16.01 -10.54
C SER A 294 -9.15 -15.32 -11.03
N SER A 295 -10.25 -16.06 -11.13
CA SER A 295 -11.57 -15.52 -11.48
C SER A 295 -12.14 -14.56 -10.40
N ALA A 296 -11.61 -14.55 -9.20
CA ALA A 296 -12.01 -13.64 -8.14
C ALA A 296 -11.41 -12.22 -8.31
N ILE A 297 -10.47 -12.04 -9.22
CA ILE A 297 -9.79 -10.75 -9.44
C ILE A 297 -10.41 -10.03 -10.65
N GLU A 298 -10.99 -8.86 -10.42
CA GLU A 298 -11.40 -7.91 -11.44
C GLU A 298 -10.26 -6.93 -11.73
N PHE A 299 -9.66 -7.00 -12.92
CA PHE A 299 -8.66 -6.01 -13.36
C PHE A 299 -9.31 -4.86 -14.11
N VAL A 300 -9.18 -3.65 -13.57
CA VAL A 300 -9.52 -2.40 -14.24
C VAL A 300 -8.23 -1.68 -14.59
N THR A 301 -7.91 -1.66 -15.88
CA THR A 301 -6.71 -1.01 -16.40
C THR A 301 -7.11 0.22 -17.21
N THR A 302 -6.56 1.37 -16.87
CA THR A 302 -6.78 2.63 -17.56
C THR A 302 -5.56 3.03 -18.39
N ALA A 303 -5.78 3.76 -19.49
CA ALA A 303 -4.69 4.25 -20.33
C ALA A 303 -3.82 5.31 -19.65
N ARG A 304 -4.38 6.02 -18.69
CA ARG A 304 -3.76 7.09 -17.92
C ARG A 304 -4.13 6.97 -16.46
N GLY A 305 -3.31 7.55 -15.56
CA GLY A 305 -3.58 7.50 -14.13
C GLY A 305 -2.32 7.70 -13.29
N GLY A 306 -1.16 7.48 -13.87
CA GLY A 306 0.11 7.49 -13.14
C GLY A 306 0.13 6.46 -12.02
N HIS A 307 1.02 6.64 -11.05
CA HIS A 307 1.14 5.76 -9.88
C HIS A 307 0.23 6.24 -8.74
N ILE A 308 -0.84 5.51 -8.46
CA ILE A 308 -1.87 5.81 -7.43
C ILE A 308 -2.65 7.12 -7.71
N GLY A 309 -2.27 7.90 -8.72
CA GLY A 309 -2.80 9.26 -8.93
C GLY A 309 -4.28 9.27 -9.26
N PHE A 310 -4.65 8.75 -10.42
CA PHE A 310 -6.02 8.68 -10.95
C PHE A 310 -6.79 9.98 -10.72
N VAL A 311 -6.12 11.11 -11.04
CA VAL A 311 -6.63 12.46 -10.81
C VAL A 311 -7.51 12.88 -11.96
N GLY A 312 -8.79 13.06 -11.68
CA GLY A 312 -9.80 13.58 -12.60
C GLY A 312 -10.44 14.85 -12.09
N GLY A 313 -11.56 15.19 -12.69
CA GLY A 313 -12.36 16.36 -12.32
C GLY A 313 -12.33 17.48 -13.34
N ALA A 314 -13.31 18.37 -13.25
CA ALA A 314 -13.56 19.41 -14.25
C ALA A 314 -12.47 20.52 -14.25
N ALA A 315 -11.79 20.74 -13.12
CA ALA A 315 -10.80 21.81 -12.98
C ALA A 315 -9.84 21.51 -11.81
N PRO A 316 -8.65 22.16 -11.73
CA PRO A 316 -7.68 21.96 -10.64
C PRO A 316 -8.22 22.24 -9.22
N TRP A 317 -9.29 23.00 -9.09
CA TRP A 317 -9.98 23.28 -7.82
C TRP A 317 -11.25 22.43 -7.59
N ARG A 318 -11.60 21.53 -8.55
CA ARG A 318 -12.67 20.53 -8.47
C ARG A 318 -12.12 19.16 -8.84
N VAL A 319 -11.19 18.70 -8.00
CA VAL A 319 -10.45 17.46 -8.21
C VAL A 319 -11.27 16.26 -7.74
N ARG A 320 -11.21 15.18 -8.51
CA ARG A 320 -11.71 13.86 -8.18
C ARG A 320 -10.55 12.88 -8.10
N TYR A 321 -10.48 12.08 -7.05
CA TYR A 321 -9.50 10.99 -6.90
C TYR A 321 -10.21 9.67 -7.12
N TRP A 322 -10.25 9.27 -8.37
CA TRP A 322 -11.11 8.21 -8.84
C TRP A 322 -10.80 6.83 -8.24
N ALA A 323 -9.54 6.46 -8.02
CA ALA A 323 -9.17 5.15 -7.50
C ALA A 323 -9.75 4.89 -6.10
N GLU A 324 -9.75 5.90 -5.22
CA GLU A 324 -10.30 5.82 -3.87
C GLU A 324 -11.85 5.66 -3.92
N GLU A 325 -12.51 6.42 -4.80
CA GLU A 325 -13.94 6.34 -5.01
C GLU A 325 -14.35 4.98 -5.59
N ARG A 326 -13.59 4.47 -6.57
CA ARG A 326 -13.85 3.19 -7.22
C ARG A 326 -13.64 2.01 -6.24
N ALA A 327 -12.61 2.06 -5.41
CA ALA A 327 -12.38 1.06 -4.39
C ALA A 327 -13.55 0.98 -3.40
N LEU A 328 -14.02 2.13 -2.90
CA LEU A 328 -15.15 2.14 -1.97
C LEU A 328 -16.49 1.78 -2.63
N ALA A 329 -16.69 2.15 -3.90
CA ALA A 329 -17.86 1.69 -4.64
C ALA A 329 -17.85 0.17 -4.83
N TYR A 330 -16.67 -0.43 -5.03
CA TYR A 330 -16.53 -1.88 -5.08
C TYR A 330 -16.88 -2.53 -3.73
N PHE A 331 -16.46 -1.93 -2.62
CA PHE A 331 -16.84 -2.41 -1.29
C PHE A 331 -18.34 -2.28 -1.00
N ASP A 332 -18.98 -1.22 -1.49
CA ASP A 332 -20.44 -1.06 -1.37
C ASP A 332 -21.22 -2.24 -1.99
N LEU A 333 -20.70 -2.87 -3.07
CA LEU A 333 -21.31 -4.04 -3.73
C LEU A 333 -21.22 -5.31 -2.88
N HIS A 334 -20.23 -5.38 -1.98
CA HIS A 334 -19.97 -6.52 -1.11
C HIS A 334 -20.36 -6.28 0.36
N ALA A 335 -20.91 -5.09 0.65
CA ALA A 335 -21.46 -4.79 1.96
C ALA A 335 -22.83 -5.44 2.14
N PRO A 336 -23.18 -5.89 3.37
CA PRO A 336 -24.54 -6.37 3.65
C PRO A 336 -25.57 -5.31 3.25
N ALA A 337 -26.70 -5.75 2.69
CA ALA A 337 -27.84 -4.87 2.48
C ALA A 337 -28.25 -4.22 3.82
N LYS A 338 -28.51 -2.92 3.79
CA LYS A 338 -28.98 -2.15 4.96
C LYS A 338 -30.38 -2.55 5.34
#